data_9888daebea0f93ac478516319cebb05b
#
_entry.id   9888daebea0f93ac478516319cebb05b
#
_cell.length_a   1.000
_cell.length_b   1.000
_cell.length_c   1.000
_cell.angle_alpha   90.00
_cell.angle_beta   90.00
_cell.angle_gamma   90.00
#
_symmetry.space_group_name_H-M   'P 1'
#
loop_
_entity.id
_entity.type
_entity.pdbx_description
1 polymer ?
#
loop_
_entity_poly.entity_id
_entity_poly.type
_entity_poly.pdbx_seq_one_letter_code
_entity_poly.pdbx_strand_id
1 'polypeptide(L)'
;GDNRTGQVVIAIEGLEKKVSVVQASADVLEVEKTSFRITADGKEIEIVFSTNLPFETLQLWATQGVEEWIEMVQPDADTRALQVGGIRMKVLPNTTQNARKAVFQIVSVDSENNPVMKSPEITVSQDGVPVKTSTDFSEDGKYWQIQQHKAGKGIPIVIMGDGFVDDDIASGYYKEVMEKAIEHFFTEEPVKSLRDYFDVWAVNVVSLNNAFGGNYSTALGCALEGGNSTGISGDDQTVVSYVAAVPEIAQDITKVEETTAIVILNTSAYAGTTYFGFGFRQERPISEFAIGYCPIIDGSLDGEVFRQVLCHECIGHGFGKLLDEYSYEWQGAMPDELKNDYLGLRQQLGWAANIDFTGEPSEVLWADMLADSRYQGVDAFGEQLATYEGACTYWTGAWRPTDESMMRSNIHGFNAPSRRALYKRLMKSALGDVWQFDYEDFVKFDQAHLPQPSTVTK
;
A
#
# COMPACT_ATOMS: atom_id res chain seq x y z
N GLY A 1 31.25 -39.67 -13.85
CA GLY A 1 32.20 -40.78 -13.56
C GLY A 1 33.59 -40.27 -13.36
N ASP A 2 34.46 -40.96 -12.65
CA ASP A 2 35.84 -40.53 -12.39
C ASP A 2 36.66 -40.42 -13.66
N ASN A 3 37.64 -39.52 -13.68
CA ASN A 3 38.62 -39.43 -14.75
C ASN A 3 39.29 -40.79 -14.94
N ARG A 4 39.33 -41.27 -16.17
CA ARG A 4 40.04 -42.52 -16.51
C ARG A 4 41.41 -42.17 -17.04
N THR A 5 42.42 -42.76 -16.40
CA THR A 5 43.81 -42.68 -16.88
C THR A 5 44.26 -44.03 -17.44
N GLY A 6 44.85 -44.02 -18.59
CA GLY A 6 45.47 -45.20 -19.21
C GLY A 6 46.83 -44.85 -19.79
N GLN A 7 47.71 -45.85 -19.93
CA GLN A 7 48.95 -45.68 -20.65
C GLN A 7 48.93 -46.51 -21.96
N VAL A 8 49.29 -45.89 -23.05
CA VAL A 8 49.53 -46.52 -24.32
C VAL A 8 51.06 -46.64 -24.48
N VAL A 9 51.53 -47.85 -24.62
CA VAL A 9 52.95 -48.12 -24.83
C VAL A 9 53.17 -48.39 -26.32
N ILE A 10 53.97 -47.59 -26.96
CA ILE A 10 54.39 -47.77 -28.37
C ILE A 10 55.81 -48.30 -28.36
N ALA A 11 56.00 -49.52 -28.80
CA ALA A 11 57.32 -50.15 -28.87
C ALA A 11 57.68 -50.54 -30.34
N ILE A 12 58.87 -50.14 -30.83
CA ILE A 12 59.40 -50.48 -32.11
C ILE A 12 60.89 -50.74 -31.92
N GLU A 13 61.33 -51.99 -32.23
CA GLU A 13 62.74 -52.37 -32.26
C GLU A 13 63.65 -51.86 -31.15
N GLY A 14 63.28 -52.10 -29.90
CA GLY A 14 64.06 -51.69 -28.73
C GLY A 14 63.84 -50.24 -28.21
N LEU A 15 62.98 -49.48 -28.85
CA LEU A 15 62.55 -48.18 -28.38
C LEU A 15 61.09 -48.26 -27.81
N GLU A 16 60.90 -47.87 -26.59
CA GLU A 16 59.58 -47.80 -25.93
C GLU A 16 59.23 -46.40 -25.59
N LYS A 17 58.03 -45.89 -25.98
CA LYS A 17 57.49 -44.61 -25.58
C LYS A 17 56.14 -44.81 -24.92
N LYS A 18 56.02 -44.32 -23.73
CA LYS A 18 54.76 -44.32 -22.97
C LYS A 18 54.00 -43.00 -23.15
N VAL A 19 52.76 -43.08 -23.55
CA VAL A 19 51.84 -41.95 -23.69
C VAL A 19 50.74 -42.14 -22.67
N SER A 20 50.64 -41.21 -21.77
CA SER A 20 49.50 -41.17 -20.83
C SER A 20 48.28 -40.58 -21.49
N VAL A 21 47.19 -41.30 -21.47
CA VAL A 21 45.89 -40.84 -21.95
C VAL A 21 44.98 -40.62 -20.75
N VAL A 22 44.48 -39.41 -20.64
CA VAL A 22 43.49 -39.02 -19.59
C VAL A 22 42.17 -38.74 -20.29
N GLN A 23 41.14 -39.49 -19.93
CA GLN A 23 39.77 -39.20 -20.31
C GLN A 23 39.12 -38.46 -19.16
N ALA A 24 38.79 -37.18 -19.36
CA ALA A 24 38.02 -36.41 -18.37
C ALA A 24 36.59 -36.98 -18.25
N SER A 25 36.03 -36.93 -17.07
CA SER A 25 34.59 -37.18 -16.91
C SER A 25 33.81 -36.09 -17.62
N ALA A 26 32.65 -36.44 -18.16
CA ALA A 26 31.73 -35.40 -18.64
C ALA A 26 31.21 -34.59 -17.45
N ASP A 27 31.04 -33.29 -17.67
CA ASP A 27 30.38 -32.41 -16.69
C ASP A 27 28.95 -32.86 -16.50
N VAL A 28 28.51 -32.86 -15.23
CA VAL A 28 27.17 -33.28 -14.81
C VAL A 28 26.55 -32.17 -13.99
N LEU A 29 25.33 -31.81 -14.32
CA LEU A 29 24.47 -30.93 -13.54
C LEU A 29 23.02 -31.40 -13.71
N GLU A 30 22.55 -32.19 -12.75
CA GLU A 30 21.23 -32.83 -12.79
C GLU A 30 20.38 -32.33 -11.63
N VAL A 31 19.10 -32.03 -11.89
CA VAL A 31 18.13 -31.59 -10.89
C VAL A 31 17.12 -32.71 -10.71
N GLU A 32 16.88 -33.12 -9.46
CA GLU A 32 15.95 -34.21 -9.15
C GLU A 32 14.50 -33.88 -9.53
N LYS A 33 14.08 -32.65 -9.28
CA LYS A 33 12.70 -32.20 -9.51
C LYS A 33 12.69 -30.82 -10.14
N THR A 34 12.07 -30.72 -11.31
CA THR A 34 12.04 -29.51 -12.13
C THR A 34 10.70 -28.76 -12.10
N SER A 35 9.72 -29.26 -11.32
CA SER A 35 8.40 -28.59 -11.22
C SER A 35 7.87 -28.69 -9.81
N PHE A 36 7.52 -27.53 -9.25
CA PHE A 36 6.93 -27.39 -7.93
C PHE A 36 5.58 -26.68 -8.08
N ARG A 37 4.53 -27.28 -7.52
CA ARG A 37 3.22 -26.64 -7.39
C ARG A 37 2.94 -26.39 -5.92
N ILE A 38 2.62 -25.16 -5.58
CA ILE A 38 2.46 -24.64 -4.23
C ILE A 38 1.05 -24.07 -4.13
N THR A 39 0.38 -24.28 -3.00
CA THR A 39 -0.91 -23.62 -2.69
C THR A 39 -0.71 -22.12 -2.41
N ALA A 40 -1.79 -21.38 -2.35
CA ALA A 40 -1.75 -19.95 -2.06
C ALA A 40 -1.05 -19.62 -0.73
N ASP A 41 -1.12 -20.50 0.29
CA ASP A 41 -0.52 -20.27 1.61
C ASP A 41 1.01 -20.15 1.60
N GLY A 42 1.64 -20.48 0.49
CA GLY A 42 3.09 -20.52 0.39
C GLY A 42 3.70 -21.76 1.05
N LYS A 43 4.98 -21.95 0.89
CA LYS A 43 5.71 -23.09 1.44
C LYS A 43 7.22 -22.94 1.25
N GLU A 44 8.01 -23.53 2.14
CA GLU A 44 9.41 -23.80 1.87
C GLU A 44 9.56 -24.98 0.91
N ILE A 45 10.43 -24.82 -0.08
CA ILE A 45 10.82 -25.86 -1.03
C ILE A 45 12.34 -26.00 -1.07
N GLU A 46 12.79 -27.19 -1.42
CA GLU A 46 14.21 -27.47 -1.65
C GLU A 46 14.40 -28.01 -3.06
N ILE A 47 15.30 -27.36 -3.82
CA ILE A 47 15.75 -27.84 -5.13
C ILE A 47 17.00 -28.66 -4.91
N VAL A 48 16.88 -29.97 -5.03
CA VAL A 48 17.99 -30.89 -4.90
C VAL A 48 18.61 -31.14 -6.27
N PHE A 49 19.94 -31.02 -6.34
CA PHE A 49 20.70 -31.27 -7.56
C PHE A 49 21.98 -32.07 -7.30
N SER A 50 22.51 -32.73 -8.31
CA SER A 50 23.79 -33.41 -8.29
C SER A 50 24.73 -32.87 -9.36
N THR A 51 26.00 -32.68 -9.02
CA THR A 51 27.01 -32.15 -9.93
C THR A 51 28.41 -32.65 -9.59
N ASN A 52 29.28 -32.66 -10.57
CA ASN A 52 30.74 -32.81 -10.42
C ASN A 52 31.49 -31.49 -10.70
N LEU A 53 30.75 -30.40 -10.89
CA LEU A 53 31.27 -29.03 -11.03
C LEU A 53 31.59 -28.41 -9.67
N PRO A 54 32.56 -27.49 -9.57
CA PRO A 54 32.85 -26.76 -8.37
C PRO A 54 31.63 -25.92 -7.91
N PHE A 55 31.24 -26.03 -6.65
CA PHE A 55 30.05 -25.30 -6.14
C PHE A 55 30.19 -23.77 -6.24
N GLU A 56 31.41 -23.25 -6.08
CA GLU A 56 31.74 -21.84 -6.22
C GLU A 56 31.46 -21.27 -7.61
N THR A 57 31.30 -22.12 -8.63
CA THR A 57 30.94 -21.71 -10.00
C THR A 57 29.44 -21.75 -10.24
N LEU A 58 28.64 -22.26 -9.29
CA LEU A 58 27.21 -22.43 -9.48
C LEU A 58 26.44 -21.21 -9.01
N GLN A 59 25.52 -20.75 -9.84
CA GLN A 59 24.61 -19.64 -9.58
C GLN A 59 23.17 -20.07 -9.88
N LEU A 60 22.21 -19.53 -9.16
CA LEU A 60 20.81 -19.67 -9.52
C LEU A 60 20.36 -18.44 -10.31
N TRP A 61 19.99 -18.68 -11.55
CA TRP A 61 19.51 -17.62 -12.44
C TRP A 61 17.99 -17.68 -12.53
N ALA A 62 17.34 -16.57 -12.27
CA ALA A 62 15.94 -16.38 -12.56
C ALA A 62 15.76 -16.03 -14.05
N THR A 63 14.91 -16.76 -14.74
CA THR A 63 14.63 -16.53 -16.16
C THR A 63 13.27 -15.87 -16.39
N GLN A 64 12.37 -15.95 -15.41
CA GLN A 64 11.04 -15.33 -15.47
C GLN A 64 10.41 -15.21 -14.05
N GLY A 65 9.77 -14.09 -13.75
CA GLY A 65 8.73 -13.96 -12.73
C GLY A 65 9.17 -14.13 -11.27
N VAL A 66 10.39 -13.70 -10.89
CA VAL A 66 10.95 -13.91 -9.53
C VAL A 66 10.72 -12.70 -8.59
N GLU A 67 9.90 -11.80 -9.00
CA GLU A 67 9.68 -10.56 -8.24
C GLU A 67 9.09 -10.88 -6.86
N GLU A 68 9.83 -10.51 -5.80
CA GLU A 68 9.41 -10.30 -4.40
C GLU A 68 8.69 -11.45 -3.63
N TRP A 69 8.28 -12.54 -4.28
CA TRP A 69 7.49 -13.60 -3.64
C TRP A 69 8.26 -14.91 -3.37
N ILE A 70 9.55 -14.97 -3.73
CA ILE A 70 10.43 -16.08 -3.44
C ILE A 70 11.69 -15.56 -2.75
N GLU A 71 11.85 -15.92 -1.49
CA GLU A 71 13.03 -15.59 -0.67
C GLU A 71 14.02 -16.76 -0.74
N MET A 72 15.31 -16.46 -0.94
CA MET A 72 16.38 -17.44 -0.87
C MET A 72 16.79 -17.68 0.57
N VAL A 73 16.75 -18.92 1.03
CA VAL A 73 17.30 -19.35 2.32
C VAL A 73 18.70 -19.86 2.06
N GLN A 74 19.72 -19.31 2.74
CA GLN A 74 21.13 -19.67 2.48
C GLN A 74 21.38 -21.18 2.71
N PRO A 75 22.13 -21.86 1.83
CA PRO A 75 22.45 -23.27 1.97
C PRO A 75 23.56 -23.51 3.01
N ASP A 76 23.41 -24.56 3.81
CA ASP A 76 24.51 -25.14 4.57
C ASP A 76 25.40 -25.95 3.61
N ALA A 77 26.67 -25.59 3.50
CA ALA A 77 27.63 -26.25 2.65
C ALA A 77 28.33 -27.43 3.39
N ASP A 78 28.20 -28.63 2.86
CA ASP A 78 29.13 -29.71 3.23
C ASP A 78 29.64 -30.43 1.96
N THR A 79 30.92 -30.81 1.97
CA THR A 79 31.73 -31.15 0.80
C THR A 79 31.99 -32.65 0.67
N ARG A 80 31.93 -33.24 -0.53
CA ARG A 80 32.89 -34.06 -1.33
C ARG A 80 32.25 -35.14 -2.19
N ALA A 81 32.80 -35.34 -3.45
CA ALA A 81 32.55 -36.35 -4.48
C ALA A 81 31.08 -36.57 -4.83
N LEU A 82 30.71 -36.48 -6.09
CA LEU A 82 29.37 -36.28 -6.65
C LEU A 82 28.51 -35.48 -5.66
N GLN A 83 28.68 -34.18 -5.69
CA GLN A 83 28.11 -33.34 -4.61
C GLN A 83 26.60 -33.21 -4.86
N VAL A 84 25.81 -33.67 -3.90
CA VAL A 84 24.40 -33.36 -3.85
C VAL A 84 24.25 -32.01 -3.12
N GLY A 85 23.74 -31.00 -3.84
CA GLY A 85 23.45 -29.69 -3.30
C GLY A 85 21.95 -29.49 -3.12
N GLY A 86 21.57 -28.65 -2.14
CA GLY A 86 20.20 -28.23 -1.94
C GLY A 86 20.10 -26.71 -1.95
N ILE A 87 19.16 -26.15 -2.72
CA ILE A 87 18.82 -24.74 -2.71
C ILE A 87 17.47 -24.63 -2.04
N ARG A 88 17.40 -23.98 -0.85
CA ARG A 88 16.15 -23.75 -0.13
C ARG A 88 15.57 -22.41 -0.51
N MET A 89 14.29 -22.42 -0.77
CA MET A 89 13.50 -21.24 -1.09
C MET A 89 12.25 -21.20 -0.22
N LYS A 90 11.90 -20.03 0.27
CA LYS A 90 10.63 -19.76 0.90
C LYS A 90 9.72 -19.08 -0.12
N VAL A 91 8.67 -19.76 -0.50
CA VAL A 91 7.59 -19.22 -1.35
C VAL A 91 6.61 -18.54 -0.42
N LEU A 92 6.49 -17.22 -0.54
CA LEU A 92 5.59 -16.40 0.29
C LEU A 92 4.12 -16.66 -0.07
N PRO A 93 3.16 -16.40 0.82
CA PRO A 93 1.74 -16.51 0.51
C PRO A 93 1.34 -15.69 -0.73
N ASN A 94 0.47 -16.26 -1.55
CA ASN A 94 -0.19 -15.55 -2.64
C ASN A 94 -1.57 -15.11 -2.14
N THR A 95 -1.72 -13.83 -1.85
CA THR A 95 -2.96 -13.25 -1.35
C THR A 95 -3.91 -12.83 -2.48
N THR A 96 -3.52 -13.06 -3.75
CA THR A 96 -4.34 -12.76 -4.92
C THR A 96 -5.05 -14.00 -5.46
N GLN A 97 -6.11 -13.83 -6.23
CA GLN A 97 -6.79 -14.93 -6.92
C GLN A 97 -6.00 -15.45 -8.13
N ASN A 98 -5.01 -14.72 -8.60
CA ASN A 98 -4.23 -15.09 -9.77
C ASN A 98 -3.10 -16.04 -9.38
N ALA A 99 -3.02 -17.18 -10.09
CA ALA A 99 -1.86 -18.03 -9.99
C ALA A 99 -0.61 -17.32 -10.53
N ARG A 100 0.56 -17.61 -9.93
CA ARG A 100 1.84 -17.01 -10.34
C ARG A 100 2.88 -18.10 -10.62
N LYS A 101 3.87 -17.75 -11.43
CA LYS A 101 4.88 -18.70 -11.90
C LYS A 101 6.25 -18.03 -11.93
N ALA A 102 7.27 -18.73 -11.41
CA ALA A 102 8.67 -18.37 -11.57
C ALA A 102 9.43 -19.51 -12.24
N VAL A 103 10.47 -19.17 -13.00
CA VAL A 103 11.34 -20.13 -13.68
C VAL A 103 12.79 -19.82 -13.36
N PHE A 104 13.53 -20.85 -12.97
CA PHE A 104 14.94 -20.79 -12.58
C PHE A 104 15.79 -21.77 -13.38
N GLN A 105 17.08 -21.52 -13.43
CA GLN A 105 18.09 -22.47 -13.85
C GLN A 105 19.29 -22.40 -12.90
N ILE A 106 19.89 -23.53 -12.58
CA ILE A 106 21.22 -23.59 -11.98
C ILE A 106 22.23 -23.47 -13.12
N VAL A 107 23.15 -22.52 -13.03
CA VAL A 107 24.09 -22.18 -14.07
C VAL A 107 25.51 -22.25 -13.50
N SER A 108 26.40 -23.05 -14.14
CA SER A 108 27.83 -22.98 -13.88
C SER A 108 28.43 -21.87 -14.74
N VAL A 109 29.24 -21.01 -14.13
CA VAL A 109 29.88 -19.87 -14.80
C VAL A 109 31.41 -19.99 -14.76
N ASP A 110 32.07 -19.37 -15.74
CA ASP A 110 33.52 -19.22 -15.76
C ASP A 110 33.98 -18.01 -14.88
N SER A 111 35.30 -17.77 -14.89
CA SER A 111 35.88 -16.65 -14.11
C SER A 111 35.44 -15.25 -14.59
N GLU A 112 34.87 -15.16 -15.79
CA GLU A 112 34.32 -13.92 -16.36
C GLU A 112 32.78 -13.83 -16.22
N ASN A 113 32.21 -14.79 -15.47
CA ASN A 113 30.76 -14.88 -15.22
C ASN A 113 29.94 -15.30 -16.49
N ASN A 114 30.57 -15.89 -17.49
CA ASN A 114 29.84 -16.42 -18.64
C ASN A 114 29.31 -17.85 -18.35
N PRO A 115 28.09 -18.16 -18.80
CA PRO A 115 27.51 -19.48 -18.58
C PRO A 115 28.26 -20.59 -19.34
N VAL A 116 28.73 -21.57 -18.58
CA VAL A 116 29.42 -22.78 -19.11
C VAL A 116 28.43 -23.94 -19.26
N MET A 117 27.57 -24.13 -18.24
CA MET A 117 26.57 -25.20 -18.24
C MET A 117 25.30 -24.71 -17.53
N LYS A 118 24.14 -25.17 -18.02
CA LYS A 118 22.83 -24.86 -17.43
C LYS A 118 22.07 -26.14 -17.12
N SER A 119 21.38 -26.14 -15.98
CA SER A 119 20.39 -27.19 -15.67
C SER A 119 19.18 -27.10 -16.61
N PRO A 120 18.30 -28.11 -16.61
CA PRO A 120 16.92 -27.93 -17.05
C PRO A 120 16.23 -26.77 -16.32
N GLU A 121 15.21 -26.19 -16.94
CA GLU A 121 14.38 -25.17 -16.29
C GLU A 121 13.64 -25.75 -15.09
N ILE A 122 13.65 -25.01 -13.98
CA ILE A 122 12.97 -25.35 -12.74
C ILE A 122 11.80 -24.39 -12.60
N THR A 123 10.59 -24.94 -12.64
CA THR A 123 9.36 -24.14 -12.55
C THR A 123 8.78 -24.22 -11.16
N VAL A 124 8.50 -23.07 -10.55
CA VAL A 124 7.71 -22.93 -9.33
C VAL A 124 6.39 -22.27 -9.72
N SER A 125 5.27 -22.97 -9.55
CA SER A 125 3.93 -22.47 -9.78
C SER A 125 3.19 -22.40 -8.46
N GLN A 126 2.55 -21.27 -8.17
CA GLN A 126 1.74 -21.08 -6.97
C GLN A 126 0.31 -20.75 -7.36
N ASP A 127 -0.64 -21.45 -6.75
CA ASP A 127 -2.07 -21.21 -6.96
C ASP A 127 -2.46 -19.86 -6.33
N GLY A 128 -3.51 -19.21 -6.86
CA GLY A 128 -4.16 -18.08 -6.22
C GLY A 128 -5.11 -18.53 -5.10
N VAL A 129 -5.57 -17.57 -4.29
CA VAL A 129 -6.61 -17.79 -3.28
C VAL A 129 -7.91 -18.18 -3.98
N PRO A 130 -8.63 -19.23 -3.54
CA PRO A 130 -9.90 -19.59 -4.12
C PRO A 130 -10.94 -18.47 -4.02
N VAL A 131 -11.66 -18.22 -5.12
CA VAL A 131 -12.79 -17.28 -5.09
C VAL A 131 -13.95 -17.95 -4.35
N LYS A 132 -14.46 -17.22 -3.35
CA LYS A 132 -15.67 -17.58 -2.61
C LYS A 132 -16.89 -16.89 -3.24
N THR A 133 -18.08 -17.45 -3.02
CA THR A 133 -19.36 -16.89 -3.48
C THR A 133 -20.34 -16.93 -2.33
N SER A 134 -20.95 -15.79 -2.03
CA SER A 134 -22.01 -15.68 -0.99
C SER A 134 -23.27 -16.40 -1.38
N THR A 135 -23.88 -17.02 -0.39
CA THR A 135 -25.18 -17.69 -0.47
C THR A 135 -26.21 -17.11 0.49
N ASP A 136 -25.78 -16.36 1.50
CA ASP A 136 -26.64 -15.70 2.48
C ASP A 136 -26.36 -14.18 2.52
N PHE A 137 -27.36 -13.38 2.23
CA PHE A 137 -27.33 -11.92 2.27
C PHE A 137 -28.13 -11.33 3.43
N SER A 138 -28.51 -12.13 4.42
CA SER A 138 -29.36 -11.70 5.53
C SER A 138 -28.71 -10.67 6.45
N GLU A 139 -27.38 -10.56 6.43
CA GLU A 139 -26.60 -9.58 7.19
C GLU A 139 -26.33 -8.29 6.41
N ASP A 140 -26.63 -8.25 5.10
CA ASP A 140 -26.37 -7.08 4.25
C ASP A 140 -27.15 -5.84 4.72
N GLY A 141 -26.49 -4.68 4.75
CA GLY A 141 -27.06 -3.42 5.22
C GLY A 141 -27.24 -3.29 6.74
N LYS A 142 -26.95 -4.32 7.54
CA LYS A 142 -26.93 -4.18 8.99
C LYS A 142 -25.77 -3.31 9.43
N TYR A 143 -25.97 -2.52 10.48
CA TYR A 143 -24.97 -1.58 10.95
C TYR A 143 -24.76 -1.70 12.47
N TRP A 144 -23.59 -1.22 12.92
CA TRP A 144 -23.29 -1.05 14.35
C TRP A 144 -22.43 0.19 14.57
N GLN A 145 -22.52 0.74 15.79
CA GLN A 145 -21.70 1.87 16.19
C GLN A 145 -20.38 1.38 16.80
N ILE A 146 -19.25 1.76 16.17
CA ILE A 146 -17.90 1.48 16.69
C ILE A 146 -17.56 2.47 17.79
N GLN A 147 -17.93 3.74 17.59
CA GLN A 147 -17.64 4.83 18.53
C GLN A 147 -18.75 5.87 18.53
N GLN A 148 -19.10 6.32 19.73
CA GLN A 148 -19.95 7.50 19.94
C GLN A 148 -19.07 8.67 20.37
N HIS A 149 -19.36 9.88 19.85
CA HIS A 149 -18.69 11.09 20.30
C HIS A 149 -18.92 11.34 21.80
N LYS A 150 -17.95 11.99 22.45
CA LYS A 150 -18.05 12.45 23.83
C LYS A 150 -18.03 13.99 23.93
N ALA A 151 -17.72 14.66 22.81
CA ALA A 151 -17.65 16.11 22.71
C ALA A 151 -18.22 16.59 21.36
N GLY A 152 -18.75 17.82 21.33
CA GLY A 152 -19.30 18.43 20.12
C GLY A 152 -20.60 17.80 19.63
N LYS A 153 -20.80 17.81 18.29
CA LYS A 153 -22.03 17.33 17.62
C LYS A 153 -21.92 15.89 17.09
N GLY A 154 -20.74 15.29 17.14
CA GLY A 154 -20.44 14.03 16.50
C GLY A 154 -20.17 14.20 14.98
N ILE A 155 -18.90 14.10 14.59
CA ILE A 155 -18.48 14.13 13.19
C ILE A 155 -18.68 12.73 12.60
N PRO A 156 -19.50 12.56 11.53
CA PRO A 156 -19.88 11.25 11.05
C PRO A 156 -18.79 10.61 10.20
N ILE A 157 -18.38 9.40 10.58
CA ILE A 157 -17.58 8.48 9.78
C ILE A 157 -18.40 7.21 9.58
N VAL A 158 -18.49 6.74 8.34
CA VAL A 158 -19.10 5.44 8.01
C VAL A 158 -18.08 4.58 7.33
N ILE A 159 -17.79 3.42 7.91
CA ILE A 159 -16.88 2.44 7.31
C ILE A 159 -17.65 1.23 6.81
N MET A 160 -17.24 0.74 5.65
CA MET A 160 -17.77 -0.45 5.01
C MET A 160 -16.70 -1.14 4.19
N GLY A 161 -16.99 -2.33 3.68
CA GLY A 161 -16.02 -3.06 2.87
C GLY A 161 -16.61 -3.55 1.56
N ASP A 162 -15.74 -3.78 0.56
CA ASP A 162 -16.10 -4.43 -0.70
C ASP A 162 -15.26 -5.68 -0.93
N GLY A 163 -15.84 -6.69 -1.59
CA GLY A 163 -15.18 -7.98 -1.80
C GLY A 163 -15.17 -8.89 -0.56
N PHE A 164 -16.07 -8.68 0.39
CA PHE A 164 -16.29 -9.58 1.53
C PHE A 164 -17.57 -10.39 1.30
N VAL A 165 -17.49 -11.69 1.57
CA VAL A 165 -18.62 -12.62 1.41
C VAL A 165 -19.30 -12.92 2.76
N ASP A 166 -20.44 -13.60 2.72
CA ASP A 166 -21.22 -14.01 3.88
C ASP A 166 -20.39 -14.74 4.96
N ASP A 167 -19.46 -15.63 4.55
CA ASP A 167 -18.52 -16.31 5.44
C ASP A 167 -17.63 -15.33 6.20
N ASP A 168 -17.17 -14.25 5.55
CA ASP A 168 -16.30 -13.25 6.18
C ASP A 168 -17.06 -12.44 7.24
N ILE A 169 -18.36 -12.22 7.03
CA ILE A 169 -19.26 -11.61 8.02
C ILE A 169 -19.50 -12.59 9.19
N ALA A 170 -19.86 -13.83 8.87
CA ALA A 170 -20.22 -14.85 9.86
C ALA A 170 -19.03 -15.25 10.75
N SER A 171 -17.80 -15.26 10.20
CA SER A 171 -16.58 -15.55 10.95
C SER A 171 -16.15 -14.41 11.88
N GLY A 172 -16.66 -13.20 11.66
CA GLY A 172 -16.23 -11.98 12.35
C GLY A 172 -15.01 -11.28 11.73
N TYR A 173 -14.43 -11.83 10.66
CA TYR A 173 -13.29 -11.24 9.97
C TYR A 173 -13.61 -9.83 9.42
N TYR A 174 -14.80 -9.66 8.81
CA TYR A 174 -15.25 -8.35 8.36
C TYR A 174 -15.22 -7.31 9.48
N LYS A 175 -15.77 -7.66 10.65
CA LYS A 175 -15.80 -6.78 11.82
C LYS A 175 -14.38 -6.42 12.28
N GLU A 176 -13.47 -7.39 12.36
CA GLU A 176 -12.08 -7.18 12.71
C GLU A 176 -11.40 -6.19 11.76
N VAL A 177 -11.62 -6.35 10.45
CA VAL A 177 -11.07 -5.43 9.42
C VAL A 177 -11.59 -4.01 9.61
N MET A 178 -12.91 -3.83 9.81
CA MET A 178 -13.49 -2.49 9.99
C MET A 178 -12.97 -1.82 11.27
N GLU A 179 -12.93 -2.54 12.38
CA GLU A 179 -12.43 -2.01 13.65
C GLU A 179 -10.94 -1.66 13.56
N LYS A 180 -10.13 -2.49 12.91
CA LYS A 180 -8.70 -2.23 12.73
C LYS A 180 -8.43 -1.02 11.82
N ALA A 181 -9.17 -0.88 10.73
CA ALA A 181 -9.07 0.27 9.84
C ALA A 181 -9.42 1.58 10.58
N ILE A 182 -10.43 1.56 11.46
CA ILE A 182 -10.77 2.71 12.29
C ILE A 182 -9.68 3.01 13.34
N GLU A 183 -9.03 2.00 13.93
CA GLU A 183 -7.87 2.26 14.80
C GLU A 183 -6.73 2.94 14.02
N HIS A 184 -6.47 2.54 12.77
CA HIS A 184 -5.50 3.22 11.90
C HIS A 184 -5.91 4.66 11.59
N PHE A 185 -7.18 4.93 11.32
CA PHE A 185 -7.70 6.29 11.09
C PHE A 185 -7.38 7.23 12.27
N PHE A 186 -7.35 6.73 13.50
CA PHE A 186 -7.06 7.53 14.68
C PHE A 186 -5.59 7.47 15.13
N THR A 187 -4.64 7.24 14.22
CA THR A 187 -3.20 7.23 14.56
C THR A 187 -2.51 8.56 14.35
N GLU A 188 -3.02 9.43 13.47
CA GLU A 188 -2.39 10.69 13.08
C GLU A 188 -3.01 11.91 13.76
N GLU A 189 -2.16 12.89 14.12
CA GLU A 189 -2.64 14.15 14.67
C GLU A 189 -3.21 15.09 13.58
N PRO A 190 -4.24 15.85 13.87
CA PRO A 190 -4.92 16.06 15.16
C PRO A 190 -6.09 15.09 15.42
N VAL A 191 -6.47 14.21 14.48
CA VAL A 191 -7.64 13.32 14.65
C VAL A 191 -7.46 12.35 15.81
N LYS A 192 -6.23 11.93 16.08
CA LYS A 192 -5.88 11.08 17.23
C LYS A 192 -6.28 11.71 18.55
N SER A 193 -5.77 12.89 18.85
CA SER A 193 -6.02 13.59 20.13
C SER A 193 -7.43 14.16 20.23
N LEU A 194 -8.10 14.36 19.08
CA LEU A 194 -9.47 14.88 19.00
C LEU A 194 -10.49 13.79 18.64
N ARG A 195 -10.14 12.52 18.84
CA ARG A 195 -10.97 11.35 18.54
C ARG A 195 -12.38 11.44 19.18
N ASP A 196 -12.50 12.02 20.37
CA ASP A 196 -13.77 12.15 21.10
C ASP A 196 -14.83 13.01 20.40
N TYR A 197 -14.50 13.68 19.30
CA TYR A 197 -15.45 14.45 18.50
C TYR A 197 -16.14 13.64 17.39
N PHE A 198 -15.78 12.37 17.18
CA PHE A 198 -16.27 11.56 16.07
C PHE A 198 -17.32 10.54 16.48
N ASP A 199 -18.36 10.41 15.65
CA ASP A 199 -19.27 9.27 15.61
C ASP A 199 -18.82 8.33 14.51
N VAL A 200 -18.59 7.07 14.82
CA VAL A 200 -18.12 6.07 13.87
C VAL A 200 -19.10 4.90 13.79
N TRP A 201 -19.56 4.65 12.58
CA TRP A 201 -20.49 3.58 12.26
C TRP A 201 -19.86 2.62 11.26
N ALA A 202 -20.14 1.34 11.40
CA ALA A 202 -19.80 0.34 10.39
C ALA A 202 -21.09 -0.26 9.81
N VAL A 203 -21.05 -0.57 8.53
CA VAL A 203 -22.17 -1.19 7.80
C VAL A 203 -21.70 -2.49 7.16
N ASN A 204 -22.42 -3.58 7.37
CA ASN A 204 -22.18 -4.83 6.67
C ASN A 204 -22.52 -4.67 5.19
N VAL A 205 -21.57 -5.02 4.33
CA VAL A 205 -21.76 -5.08 2.88
C VAL A 205 -21.34 -6.45 2.40
N VAL A 206 -22.33 -7.23 1.94
CA VAL A 206 -22.12 -8.62 1.51
C VAL A 206 -21.95 -8.66 0.00
N SER A 207 -20.71 -8.87 -0.47
CA SER A 207 -20.41 -9.04 -1.89
C SER A 207 -20.77 -10.44 -2.37
N LEU A 208 -21.18 -10.57 -3.63
CA LEU A 208 -21.42 -11.88 -4.24
C LEU A 208 -20.12 -12.70 -4.28
N ASN A 209 -18.98 -12.05 -4.62
CA ASN A 209 -17.68 -12.68 -4.68
C ASN A 209 -16.64 -11.88 -3.88
N ASN A 210 -15.60 -12.58 -3.41
CA ASN A 210 -14.42 -11.97 -2.80
C ASN A 210 -13.29 -11.66 -3.80
N ALA A 211 -13.63 -11.42 -5.07
CA ALA A 211 -12.69 -11.18 -6.15
C ALA A 211 -13.11 -9.96 -6.97
N PHE A 212 -12.12 -9.22 -7.45
CA PHE A 212 -12.30 -8.00 -8.23
C PHE A 212 -11.99 -8.26 -9.71
N GLY A 213 -12.81 -7.69 -10.60
CA GLY A 213 -12.64 -7.78 -12.05
C GLY A 213 -13.09 -9.11 -12.67
N GLY A 214 -12.88 -9.28 -13.98
CA GLY A 214 -13.28 -10.47 -14.73
C GLY A 214 -14.80 -10.69 -14.72
N ASN A 215 -15.22 -11.92 -14.36
CA ASN A 215 -16.63 -12.30 -14.25
C ASN A 215 -17.16 -12.27 -12.81
N TYR A 216 -16.39 -11.67 -11.89
CA TYR A 216 -16.77 -11.57 -10.48
C TYR A 216 -17.51 -10.28 -10.20
N SER A 217 -18.35 -10.28 -9.19
CA SER A 217 -19.18 -9.16 -8.80
C SER A 217 -19.04 -8.89 -7.31
N THR A 218 -18.64 -7.67 -6.97
CA THR A 218 -18.64 -7.16 -5.61
C THR A 218 -19.82 -6.23 -5.37
N ALA A 219 -20.17 -5.98 -4.12
CA ALA A 219 -21.38 -5.21 -3.77
C ALA A 219 -21.29 -3.74 -4.17
N LEU A 220 -20.12 -3.13 -4.02
CA LEU A 220 -19.89 -1.73 -4.36
C LEU A 220 -19.29 -1.55 -5.76
N GLY A 221 -19.10 -2.66 -6.51
CA GLY A 221 -18.58 -2.62 -7.87
C GLY A 221 -17.18 -2.04 -7.97
N CYS A 222 -16.37 -2.15 -6.93
CA CYS A 222 -15.02 -1.59 -6.94
C CYS A 222 -14.15 -2.26 -8.00
N ALA A 223 -13.36 -1.42 -8.69
CA ALA A 223 -12.39 -1.85 -9.69
C ALA A 223 -11.07 -1.11 -9.49
N LEU A 224 -9.96 -1.86 -9.49
CA LEU A 224 -8.62 -1.30 -9.46
C LEU A 224 -8.14 -1.07 -10.91
N GLU A 225 -7.58 0.08 -11.20
CA GLU A 225 -7.06 0.40 -12.54
C GLU A 225 -5.87 -0.49 -12.91
N GLY A 226 -5.05 -0.87 -11.92
CA GLY A 226 -3.90 -1.75 -12.11
C GLY A 226 -2.72 -1.10 -12.83
N GLY A 227 -1.70 -1.90 -13.14
CA GLY A 227 -0.45 -1.41 -13.71
C GLY A 227 0.28 -0.46 -12.76
N ASN A 228 0.65 0.73 -13.23
CA ASN A 228 1.31 1.76 -12.42
C ASN A 228 0.32 2.76 -11.78
N SER A 229 -0.99 2.54 -11.95
CA SER A 229 -2.01 3.39 -11.34
C SER A 229 -2.42 2.86 -9.97
N THR A 230 -2.63 3.77 -9.02
CA THR A 230 -3.24 3.50 -7.72
C THR A 230 -4.74 3.77 -7.72
N GLY A 231 -5.33 4.09 -8.88
CA GLY A 231 -6.73 4.44 -9.03
C GLY A 231 -7.67 3.29 -8.69
N ILE A 232 -8.72 3.62 -7.94
CA ILE A 232 -9.84 2.73 -7.60
C ILE A 232 -11.12 3.47 -7.95
N SER A 233 -12.02 2.80 -8.68
CA SER A 233 -13.39 3.28 -8.89
C SER A 233 -14.39 2.38 -8.16
N GLY A 234 -15.58 2.91 -7.87
CA GLY A 234 -16.69 2.16 -7.28
C GLY A 234 -18.03 2.78 -7.67
N ASP A 235 -19.13 2.16 -7.27
CA ASP A 235 -20.47 2.74 -7.41
C ASP A 235 -20.78 3.66 -6.23
N ASP A 236 -20.50 4.95 -6.43
CA ASP A 236 -20.69 5.98 -5.41
C ASP A 236 -22.14 6.07 -4.91
N GLN A 237 -23.13 5.80 -5.75
CA GLN A 237 -24.55 5.82 -5.35
C GLN A 237 -24.86 4.65 -4.41
N THR A 238 -24.28 3.50 -4.67
CA THR A 238 -24.39 2.35 -3.79
C THR A 238 -23.72 2.62 -2.44
N VAL A 239 -22.52 3.22 -2.42
CA VAL A 239 -21.87 3.65 -1.16
C VAL A 239 -22.77 4.60 -0.37
N VAL A 240 -23.33 5.63 -1.02
CA VAL A 240 -24.27 6.57 -0.37
C VAL A 240 -25.50 5.85 0.18
N SER A 241 -25.99 4.83 -0.51
CA SER A 241 -27.14 4.04 -0.04
C SER A 241 -26.81 3.26 1.25
N TYR A 242 -25.62 2.71 1.38
CA TYR A 242 -25.16 2.07 2.62
C TYR A 242 -24.89 3.09 3.73
N VAL A 243 -24.41 4.29 3.45
CA VAL A 243 -24.33 5.37 4.43
C VAL A 243 -25.73 5.71 4.96
N ALA A 244 -26.73 5.74 4.08
CA ALA A 244 -28.13 5.98 4.42
C ALA A 244 -28.81 4.79 5.15
N ALA A 245 -28.17 3.63 5.26
CA ALA A 245 -28.63 2.54 6.11
C ALA A 245 -28.49 2.86 7.61
N VAL A 246 -27.67 3.86 7.98
CA VAL A 246 -27.50 4.36 9.36
C VAL A 246 -28.53 5.45 9.62
N PRO A 247 -29.62 5.19 10.39
CA PRO A 247 -30.72 6.15 10.59
C PRO A 247 -30.26 7.46 11.25
N GLU A 248 -29.26 7.42 12.13
CA GLU A 248 -28.71 8.58 12.82
C GLU A 248 -28.02 9.56 11.86
N ILE A 249 -27.64 9.11 10.68
CA ILE A 249 -27.09 9.91 9.58
C ILE A 249 -28.20 10.25 8.57
N ALA A 250 -28.95 9.26 8.13
CA ALA A 250 -29.96 9.42 7.06
C ALA A 250 -31.07 10.43 7.38
N GLN A 251 -31.41 10.62 8.66
CA GLN A 251 -32.44 11.55 9.10
C GLN A 251 -32.01 13.03 9.02
N ASP A 252 -30.73 13.31 8.84
CA ASP A 252 -30.18 14.65 8.74
C ASP A 252 -29.28 14.78 7.51
N ILE A 253 -29.77 15.47 6.49
CA ILE A 253 -29.04 15.68 5.24
C ILE A 253 -27.68 16.37 5.47
N THR A 254 -27.56 17.19 6.53
CA THR A 254 -26.30 17.83 6.87
C THR A 254 -25.27 16.81 7.33
N LYS A 255 -25.69 15.80 8.10
CA LYS A 255 -24.81 14.69 8.49
C LYS A 255 -24.39 13.85 7.29
N VAL A 256 -25.30 13.59 6.33
CA VAL A 256 -24.94 12.92 5.07
C VAL A 256 -23.88 13.72 4.35
N GLU A 257 -24.08 15.03 4.18
CA GLU A 257 -23.16 15.93 3.49
C GLU A 257 -21.79 16.07 4.19
N GLU A 258 -21.73 15.86 5.50
CA GLU A 258 -20.47 15.93 6.29
C GLU A 258 -19.78 14.57 6.45
N THR A 259 -20.41 13.48 6.00
CA THR A 259 -19.88 12.11 6.18
C THR A 259 -18.62 11.87 5.36
N THR A 260 -17.59 11.31 6.01
CA THR A 260 -16.52 10.62 5.31
C THR A 260 -16.82 9.13 5.32
N ALA A 261 -17.09 8.57 4.14
CA ALA A 261 -17.25 7.14 3.92
C ALA A 261 -15.89 6.51 3.65
N ILE A 262 -15.59 5.43 4.35
CA ILE A 262 -14.35 4.65 4.19
C ILE A 262 -14.74 3.29 3.62
N VAL A 263 -14.17 2.92 2.49
CA VAL A 263 -14.40 1.65 1.82
C VAL A 263 -13.11 0.83 1.84
N ILE A 264 -13.12 -0.27 2.57
CA ILE A 264 -11.99 -1.20 2.63
C ILE A 264 -12.19 -2.29 1.59
N LEU A 265 -11.23 -2.48 0.69
CA LEU A 265 -11.28 -3.54 -0.31
C LEU A 265 -10.56 -4.79 0.21
N ASN A 266 -11.22 -5.94 0.13
CA ASN A 266 -10.67 -7.25 0.52
C ASN A 266 -9.68 -7.78 -0.53
N THR A 267 -8.59 -7.03 -0.72
CA THR A 267 -7.48 -7.38 -1.63
C THR A 267 -6.19 -6.80 -1.08
N SER A 268 -5.06 -7.45 -1.40
CA SER A 268 -3.72 -7.03 -0.95
C SER A 268 -3.02 -6.04 -1.91
N ALA A 269 -3.71 -5.55 -2.93
CA ALA A 269 -3.12 -4.64 -3.90
C ALA A 269 -2.69 -3.32 -3.25
N TYR A 270 -1.56 -2.77 -3.73
CA TYR A 270 -1.18 -1.40 -3.38
C TYR A 270 -2.00 -0.42 -4.24
N ALA A 271 -2.93 0.28 -3.61
CA ALA A 271 -3.77 1.29 -4.22
C ALA A 271 -4.39 2.17 -3.14
N GLY A 272 -4.94 3.31 -3.55
CA GLY A 272 -5.70 4.23 -2.70
C GLY A 272 -6.27 5.34 -3.57
N THR A 273 -7.51 5.74 -3.32
CA THR A 273 -8.16 6.83 -4.06
C THR A 273 -9.28 7.42 -3.23
N THR A 274 -9.39 8.73 -3.26
CA THR A 274 -10.49 9.42 -2.60
C THR A 274 -11.24 10.33 -3.54
N TYR A 275 -12.56 10.21 -3.55
CA TYR A 275 -13.47 11.13 -4.23
C TYR A 275 -14.20 12.00 -3.22
N PHE A 276 -14.34 13.29 -3.53
CA PHE A 276 -15.07 14.23 -2.70
C PHE A 276 -15.72 15.32 -3.56
N GLY A 277 -16.58 16.15 -2.95
CA GLY A 277 -17.28 17.21 -3.67
C GLY A 277 -18.62 16.77 -4.23
N PHE A 278 -19.24 15.72 -3.67
CA PHE A 278 -20.57 15.27 -4.04
C PHE A 278 -21.64 16.30 -3.71
N GLY A 279 -22.62 16.46 -4.58
CA GLY A 279 -23.79 17.32 -4.35
C GLY A 279 -25.04 16.51 -4.04
N PHE A 280 -25.74 16.86 -2.96
CA PHE A 280 -27.00 16.22 -2.55
C PHE A 280 -28.21 17.17 -2.66
N ARG A 281 -27.98 18.47 -2.77
CA ARG A 281 -29.01 19.50 -2.88
C ARG A 281 -28.64 20.52 -3.96
N GLN A 282 -29.67 21.06 -4.66
CA GLN A 282 -29.42 22.07 -5.73
C GLN A 282 -28.81 23.37 -5.19
N GLU A 283 -29.23 23.79 -3.98
CA GLU A 283 -28.69 24.98 -3.31
C GLU A 283 -27.29 24.78 -2.75
N ARG A 284 -26.83 23.52 -2.64
CA ARG A 284 -25.47 23.15 -2.22
C ARG A 284 -24.93 22.06 -3.16
N PRO A 285 -24.46 22.48 -4.35
CA PRO A 285 -24.02 21.52 -5.39
C PRO A 285 -22.72 20.79 -5.05
N ILE A 286 -22.00 21.25 -4.04
CA ILE A 286 -20.78 20.63 -3.49
C ILE A 286 -20.92 20.53 -1.99
N SER A 287 -20.71 19.33 -1.44
CA SER A 287 -20.74 19.05 0.00
C SER A 287 -19.39 18.55 0.49
N GLU A 288 -19.28 18.36 1.79
CA GLU A 288 -18.10 17.79 2.45
C GLU A 288 -18.03 16.25 2.37
N PHE A 289 -19.06 15.61 1.79
CA PHE A 289 -19.07 14.15 1.63
C PHE A 289 -17.87 13.67 0.84
N ALA A 290 -17.26 12.59 1.32
CA ALA A 290 -16.14 11.96 0.64
C ALA A 290 -16.23 10.44 0.73
N ILE A 291 -15.63 9.75 -0.24
CA ILE A 291 -15.46 8.30 -0.25
C ILE A 291 -13.97 8.02 -0.43
N GLY A 292 -13.35 7.46 0.60
CA GLY A 292 -11.96 6.98 0.52
C GLY A 292 -11.94 5.46 0.35
N TYR A 293 -11.31 4.99 -0.73
CA TYR A 293 -11.12 3.58 -1.04
C TYR A 293 -9.71 3.16 -0.66
N CYS A 294 -9.57 2.11 0.13
CA CYS A 294 -8.28 1.60 0.57
C CYS A 294 -8.29 0.06 0.65
N PRO A 295 -7.42 -0.65 -0.10
CA PRO A 295 -7.24 -2.09 0.05
C PRO A 295 -6.55 -2.46 1.38
N ILE A 296 -6.69 -3.72 1.81
CA ILE A 296 -5.87 -4.30 2.89
C ILE A 296 -4.47 -4.59 2.31
N ILE A 297 -3.67 -3.55 2.14
CA ILE A 297 -2.38 -3.63 1.43
C ILE A 297 -1.50 -4.72 2.05
N ASP A 298 -0.85 -5.52 1.21
CA ASP A 298 -0.03 -6.69 1.59
C ASP A 298 -0.79 -7.76 2.39
N GLY A 299 -2.13 -7.66 2.48
CA GLY A 299 -2.97 -8.57 3.25
C GLY A 299 -2.75 -8.49 4.76
N SER A 300 -2.10 -7.45 5.26
CA SER A 300 -1.76 -7.27 6.68
C SER A 300 -2.60 -6.18 7.31
N LEU A 301 -3.47 -6.56 8.25
CA LEU A 301 -4.29 -5.60 9.01
C LEU A 301 -3.45 -4.69 9.92
N ASP A 302 -2.29 -5.16 10.39
CA ASP A 302 -1.33 -4.38 11.18
C ASP A 302 -0.24 -3.72 10.31
N GLY A 303 -0.35 -3.82 8.98
CA GLY A 303 0.64 -3.33 8.04
C GLY A 303 0.80 -1.81 8.09
N GLU A 304 2.05 -1.34 8.19
CA GLU A 304 2.34 0.09 8.21
C GLU A 304 1.92 0.78 6.91
N VAL A 305 2.10 0.12 5.76
CA VAL A 305 1.69 0.65 4.46
C VAL A 305 0.17 0.81 4.37
N PHE A 306 -0.60 -0.18 4.86
CA PHE A 306 -2.05 -0.09 4.94
C PHE A 306 -2.48 1.11 5.81
N ARG A 307 -1.89 1.26 7.01
CA ARG A 307 -2.14 2.41 7.89
C ARG A 307 -1.86 3.74 7.19
N GLN A 308 -0.69 3.85 6.56
CA GLN A 308 -0.23 5.08 5.91
C GLN A 308 -1.15 5.50 4.74
N VAL A 309 -1.48 4.56 3.83
CA VAL A 309 -2.37 4.85 2.70
C VAL A 309 -3.78 5.20 3.20
N LEU A 310 -4.29 4.47 4.21
CA LEU A 310 -5.59 4.79 4.80
C LEU A 310 -5.61 6.21 5.42
N CYS A 311 -4.55 6.61 6.12
CA CYS A 311 -4.43 7.96 6.66
C CYS A 311 -4.35 9.03 5.57
N HIS A 312 -3.57 8.79 4.52
CA HIS A 312 -3.46 9.68 3.35
C HIS A 312 -4.83 9.88 2.71
N GLU A 313 -5.52 8.78 2.35
CA GLU A 313 -6.79 8.81 1.63
C GLU A 313 -7.92 9.31 2.52
N CYS A 314 -8.13 8.68 3.67
CA CYS A 314 -9.35 8.91 4.45
C CYS A 314 -9.25 10.11 5.39
N ILE A 315 -8.07 10.39 5.97
CA ILE A 315 -7.88 11.60 6.78
C ILE A 315 -7.49 12.77 5.89
N GLY A 316 -6.44 12.63 5.07
CA GLY A 316 -5.89 13.70 4.24
C GLY A 316 -6.91 14.22 3.24
N HIS A 317 -7.25 13.40 2.26
CA HIS A 317 -8.23 13.76 1.24
C HIS A 317 -9.67 13.71 1.74
N GLY A 318 -10.07 12.59 2.34
CA GLY A 318 -11.46 12.32 2.71
C GLY A 318 -12.01 13.30 3.72
N PHE A 319 -11.46 13.34 4.91
CA PHE A 319 -11.87 14.26 5.96
C PHE A 319 -11.29 15.67 5.76
N GLY A 320 -9.97 15.76 5.52
CA GLY A 320 -9.21 17.02 5.51
C GLY A 320 -9.38 17.87 4.26
N LYS A 321 -9.81 17.28 3.13
CA LYS A 321 -9.85 17.93 1.80
C LYS A 321 -8.49 18.54 1.42
N LEU A 322 -7.41 17.89 1.89
CA LEU A 322 -6.05 18.20 1.51
C LEU A 322 -5.78 17.72 0.09
N LEU A 323 -4.81 18.30 -0.58
CA LEU A 323 -4.34 17.88 -1.89
C LEU A 323 -2.99 17.16 -1.75
N ASP A 324 -2.63 16.41 -2.80
CA ASP A 324 -1.35 15.74 -2.90
C ASP A 324 -0.19 16.74 -2.83
N GLU A 325 0.84 16.40 -2.06
CA GLU A 325 2.08 17.16 -1.98
C GLU A 325 3.18 16.56 -2.86
N TYR A 326 2.88 15.49 -3.63
CA TYR A 326 3.77 14.93 -4.63
C TYR A 326 3.55 15.54 -6.03
N SER A 327 4.54 15.34 -6.90
CA SER A 327 4.53 15.87 -8.27
C SER A 327 5.26 14.92 -9.22
N TYR A 328 4.88 14.98 -10.50
CA TYR A 328 5.50 14.22 -11.57
C TYR A 328 6.11 15.18 -12.60
N GLU A 329 7.37 14.99 -12.95
CA GLU A 329 8.08 15.85 -13.91
C GLU A 329 7.36 15.93 -15.27
N TRP A 330 6.77 14.82 -15.71
CA TRP A 330 6.04 14.72 -16.96
C TRP A 330 4.73 15.54 -17.01
N GLN A 331 4.16 15.90 -15.84
CA GLN A 331 2.96 16.76 -15.75
C GLN A 331 3.28 18.24 -16.05
N GLY A 332 4.53 18.66 -15.92
CA GLY A 332 4.94 20.03 -16.20
C GLY A 332 4.31 21.06 -15.26
N ALA A 333 3.94 22.21 -15.81
CA ALA A 333 3.38 23.32 -15.04
C ALA A 333 1.87 23.17 -14.80
N MET A 334 1.44 23.51 -13.59
CA MET A 334 0.01 23.51 -13.23
C MET A 334 -0.76 24.57 -14.03
N PRO A 335 -1.89 24.21 -14.69
CA PRO A 335 -2.74 25.14 -15.41
C PRO A 335 -3.35 26.22 -14.51
N ASP A 336 -3.41 27.46 -14.99
CA ASP A 336 -3.99 28.58 -14.22
C ASP A 336 -5.50 28.40 -13.96
N GLU A 337 -6.23 27.76 -14.86
CA GLU A 337 -7.65 27.43 -14.66
C GLU A 337 -7.82 26.56 -13.41
N LEU A 338 -7.03 25.50 -13.29
CA LEU A 338 -7.09 24.58 -12.15
C LEU A 338 -6.67 25.26 -10.83
N LYS A 339 -5.68 26.17 -10.87
CA LYS A 339 -5.31 27.00 -9.72
C LYS A 339 -6.49 27.85 -9.25
N ASN A 340 -7.19 28.48 -10.19
CA ASN A 340 -8.35 29.32 -9.90
C ASN A 340 -9.51 28.52 -9.30
N ASP A 341 -9.73 27.28 -9.78
CA ASP A 341 -10.73 26.38 -9.22
C ASP A 341 -10.42 26.04 -7.76
N TYR A 342 -9.18 25.66 -7.46
CA TYR A 342 -8.77 25.39 -6.07
C TYR A 342 -8.79 26.63 -5.18
N LEU A 343 -8.44 27.81 -5.70
CA LEU A 343 -8.58 29.06 -4.97
C LEU A 343 -10.05 29.36 -4.65
N GLY A 344 -10.97 29.09 -5.58
CA GLY A 344 -12.40 29.20 -5.37
C GLY A 344 -12.92 28.25 -4.29
N LEU A 345 -12.53 26.96 -4.35
CA LEU A 345 -12.88 25.96 -3.34
C LEU A 345 -12.29 26.31 -1.97
N ARG A 346 -11.06 26.81 -1.93
CA ARG A 346 -10.43 27.29 -0.69
C ARG A 346 -11.21 28.44 -0.05
N GLN A 347 -11.59 29.42 -0.85
CA GLN A 347 -12.35 30.59 -0.36
C GLN A 347 -13.73 30.20 0.15
N GLN A 348 -14.41 29.26 -0.52
CA GLN A 348 -15.79 28.91 -0.19
C GLN A 348 -15.86 27.83 0.92
N LEU A 349 -14.97 26.84 0.91
CA LEU A 349 -15.06 25.62 1.70
C LEU A 349 -13.83 25.36 2.57
N GLY A 350 -12.76 26.14 2.42
CA GLY A 350 -11.50 25.93 3.14
C GLY A 350 -10.70 24.71 2.70
N TRP A 351 -10.97 24.19 1.49
CA TRP A 351 -10.27 23.04 0.91
C TRP A 351 -8.88 23.41 0.40
N ALA A 352 -8.04 22.41 0.08
CA ALA A 352 -6.70 22.63 -0.46
C ALA A 352 -5.79 23.52 0.41
N ALA A 353 -5.93 23.42 1.74
CA ALA A 353 -5.28 24.37 2.68
C ALA A 353 -3.85 23.93 3.08
N ASN A 354 -3.34 22.82 2.53
CA ASN A 354 -1.98 22.33 2.75
C ASN A 354 -1.00 22.68 1.65
N ILE A 355 -1.46 23.26 0.53
CA ILE A 355 -0.61 23.66 -0.60
C ILE A 355 -0.84 25.14 -0.94
N ASP A 356 0.04 25.76 -1.71
CA ASP A 356 -0.20 27.10 -2.23
C ASP A 356 0.21 27.22 -3.71
N PHE A 357 -0.17 28.33 -4.37
CA PHE A 357 0.13 28.62 -5.77
C PHE A 357 1.14 29.75 -5.93
N THR A 358 1.75 30.19 -4.83
CA THR A 358 2.93 31.06 -4.76
C THR A 358 4.02 30.38 -3.95
N GLY A 359 5.28 30.61 -4.30
CA GLY A 359 6.44 30.16 -3.53
C GLY A 359 7.02 31.25 -2.63
N GLU A 360 6.42 32.46 -2.63
CA GLU A 360 6.89 33.59 -1.83
C GLU A 360 6.59 33.34 -0.34
N PRO A 361 7.62 33.19 0.51
CA PRO A 361 7.43 32.79 1.92
C PRO A 361 6.55 33.73 2.73
N SER A 362 6.44 34.98 2.35
CA SER A 362 5.59 36.00 3.02
C SER A 362 4.11 35.94 2.59
N GLU A 363 3.78 35.20 1.53
CA GLU A 363 2.46 35.16 0.91
C GLU A 363 1.77 33.79 1.01
N VAL A 364 2.53 32.70 1.28
CA VAL A 364 1.95 31.36 1.38
C VAL A 364 0.99 31.26 2.57
N LEU A 365 0.05 30.34 2.49
CA LEU A 365 -0.93 30.09 3.55
C LEU A 365 -0.33 29.87 4.95
N TRP A 366 0.90 29.40 5.01
CA TRP A 366 1.63 29.13 6.25
C TRP A 366 2.74 30.14 6.57
N ALA A 367 2.64 31.37 6.01
CA ALA A 367 3.60 32.45 6.25
C ALA A 367 3.72 32.82 7.74
N ASP A 368 2.59 32.80 8.47
CA ASP A 368 2.54 33.00 9.92
C ASP A 368 3.35 31.95 10.68
N MET A 369 3.28 30.69 10.28
CA MET A 369 4.05 29.59 10.87
C MET A 369 5.54 29.69 10.49
N LEU A 370 5.89 30.14 9.27
CA LEU A 370 7.28 30.39 8.87
C LEU A 370 7.92 31.50 9.72
N ALA A 371 7.13 32.48 10.17
CA ALA A 371 7.58 33.57 11.05
C ALA A 371 7.60 33.18 12.54
N ASP A 372 6.97 32.07 12.93
CA ASP A 372 6.86 31.63 14.30
C ASP A 372 8.01 30.76 14.72
N SER A 373 8.75 31.18 15.77
CA SER A 373 9.92 30.45 16.27
C SER A 373 9.63 29.03 16.73
N ARG A 374 8.37 28.69 17.03
CA ARG A 374 7.94 27.35 17.46
C ARG A 374 7.93 26.34 16.33
N TYR A 375 7.95 26.81 15.07
CA TYR A 375 8.01 25.99 13.84
C TYR A 375 9.32 26.13 13.07
N GLN A 376 10.29 26.87 13.63
CA GLN A 376 11.62 27.00 13.01
C GLN A 376 12.52 25.80 13.30
N GLY A 377 13.41 25.50 12.35
CA GLY A 377 14.31 24.34 12.45
C GLY A 377 13.68 23.09 11.82
N VAL A 378 14.21 21.93 12.19
CA VAL A 378 13.71 20.64 11.72
C VAL A 378 12.83 20.01 12.78
N ASP A 379 11.80 19.31 12.33
CA ASP A 379 10.90 18.54 13.21
C ASP A 379 11.54 17.19 13.64
N ALA A 380 10.77 16.34 14.32
CA ALA A 380 11.24 15.03 14.81
C ALA A 380 11.60 14.04 13.69
N PHE A 381 11.20 14.29 12.46
CA PHE A 381 11.52 13.48 11.27
C PHE A 381 12.66 14.08 10.45
N GLY A 382 13.15 15.28 10.81
CA GLY A 382 14.17 16.00 10.07
C GLY A 382 13.62 16.92 8.99
N GLU A 383 12.29 17.11 8.90
CA GLU A 383 11.65 17.96 7.93
C GLU A 383 11.66 19.43 8.37
N GLN A 384 11.94 20.33 7.42
CA GLN A 384 11.92 21.77 7.65
C GLN A 384 10.70 22.39 6.98
N LEU A 385 9.96 23.21 7.73
CA LEU A 385 8.90 24.03 7.19
C LEU A 385 9.49 25.13 6.28
N ALA A 386 9.10 25.13 5.00
CA ALA A 386 9.58 26.09 3.99
C ALA A 386 8.55 26.21 2.84
N THR A 387 9.02 26.50 1.64
CA THR A 387 8.21 26.50 0.40
C THR A 387 8.94 25.65 -0.64
N TYR A 388 8.40 24.46 -0.90
CA TYR A 388 8.96 23.50 -1.86
C TYR A 388 8.07 23.46 -3.09
N GLU A 389 8.61 23.71 -4.27
CA GLU A 389 7.85 23.62 -5.52
C GLU A 389 7.57 22.16 -5.89
N GLY A 390 6.40 21.92 -6.46
CA GLY A 390 5.90 20.62 -6.87
C GLY A 390 4.86 20.08 -5.89
N ALA A 391 3.58 20.17 -6.29
CA ALA A 391 2.42 19.65 -5.58
C ALA A 391 1.24 19.49 -6.56
N CYS A 392 0.13 18.89 -6.10
CA CYS A 392 -1.06 18.62 -6.92
C CYS A 392 -0.74 17.81 -8.17
N THR A 393 0.22 16.89 -8.11
CA THR A 393 0.78 16.11 -9.20
C THR A 393 1.63 16.90 -10.22
N TYR A 394 1.60 18.24 -10.22
CA TYR A 394 2.32 19.11 -11.14
C TYR A 394 3.73 19.44 -10.66
N TRP A 395 4.69 19.43 -11.59
CA TRP A 395 6.10 19.69 -11.30
C TRP A 395 6.38 21.11 -10.85
N THR A 396 5.69 22.10 -11.45
CA THR A 396 5.83 23.51 -11.12
C THR A 396 4.48 24.22 -10.97
N GLY A 397 4.48 25.35 -10.26
CA GLY A 397 3.30 26.23 -10.10
C GLY A 397 2.37 25.89 -8.96
N ALA A 398 2.75 24.91 -8.13
CA ALA A 398 2.14 24.62 -6.83
C ALA A 398 3.24 24.31 -5.83
N TRP A 399 3.08 24.72 -4.58
CA TRP A 399 4.07 24.61 -3.51
C TRP A 399 3.50 23.87 -2.32
N ARG A 400 4.36 23.06 -1.67
CA ARG A 400 4.10 22.30 -0.46
C ARG A 400 4.97 22.79 0.71
N PRO A 401 4.56 22.54 1.97
CA PRO A 401 5.23 23.14 3.13
C PRO A 401 6.51 22.40 3.58
N THR A 402 6.64 21.09 3.32
CA THR A 402 7.79 20.27 3.71
C THR A 402 8.29 19.44 2.53
N ASP A 403 9.53 18.93 2.59
CA ASP A 403 10.00 18.04 1.53
C ASP A 403 9.26 16.70 1.59
N GLU A 404 9.11 16.07 2.73
CA GLU A 404 8.34 14.83 2.91
C GLU A 404 7.16 15.01 3.88
N SER A 405 6.09 14.24 3.68
CA SER A 405 4.89 14.26 4.52
C SER A 405 3.96 13.08 4.21
N MET A 406 2.89 12.93 5.04
CA MET A 406 1.78 12.02 4.76
C MET A 406 1.14 12.26 3.39
N MET A 407 0.96 13.53 2.97
CA MET A 407 0.35 13.87 1.69
C MET A 407 1.31 13.79 0.49
N ARG A 408 2.59 13.47 0.71
CA ARG A 408 3.56 13.28 -0.37
C ARG A 408 3.93 11.82 -0.58
N SER A 409 4.50 11.19 0.43
CA SER A 409 5.07 9.84 0.32
C SER A 409 4.51 8.88 1.38
N ASN A 410 3.39 9.22 1.99
CA ASN A 410 2.72 8.46 3.05
C ASN A 410 3.56 8.27 4.32
N ILE A 411 4.51 9.16 4.59
CA ILE A 411 5.44 9.06 5.73
C ILE A 411 5.44 10.32 6.57
N HIS A 412 6.08 10.29 7.73
CA HIS A 412 6.33 11.42 8.65
C HIS A 412 5.08 12.09 9.24
N GLY A 413 3.88 11.52 9.02
CA GLY A 413 2.63 12.12 9.43
C GLY A 413 2.28 13.40 8.65
N PHE A 414 1.22 14.09 9.08
CA PHE A 414 0.83 15.37 8.49
C PHE A 414 1.78 16.48 8.94
N ASN A 415 2.27 17.30 8.00
CA ASN A 415 3.06 18.49 8.34
C ASN A 415 2.22 19.55 9.06
N ALA A 416 2.85 20.55 9.66
CA ALA A 416 2.18 21.52 10.51
C ALA A 416 1.05 22.31 9.82
N PRO A 417 1.17 22.79 8.55
CA PRO A 417 0.05 23.39 7.82
C PRO A 417 -1.11 22.41 7.56
N SER A 418 -0.82 21.16 7.25
CA SER A 418 -1.84 20.11 7.08
C SER A 418 -2.57 19.84 8.41
N ARG A 419 -1.83 19.72 9.54
CA ARG A 419 -2.45 19.56 10.88
C ARG A 419 -3.32 20.76 11.24
N ARG A 420 -2.91 21.99 10.89
CA ARG A 420 -3.73 23.19 11.06
C ARG A 420 -5.02 23.14 10.25
N ALA A 421 -4.95 22.70 9.01
CA ALA A 421 -6.12 22.57 8.15
C ALA A 421 -7.10 21.54 8.72
N LEU A 422 -6.60 20.37 9.12
CA LEU A 422 -7.36 19.30 9.78
C LEU A 422 -7.99 19.78 11.09
N TYR A 423 -7.22 20.46 11.94
CA TYR A 423 -7.72 21.03 13.22
C TYR A 423 -8.86 22.02 13.00
N LYS A 424 -8.69 22.97 12.07
CA LYS A 424 -9.73 23.96 11.74
C LYS A 424 -11.01 23.29 11.27
N ARG A 425 -10.90 22.31 10.37
CA ARG A 425 -12.06 21.56 9.86
C ARG A 425 -12.73 20.78 10.98
N LEU A 426 -11.98 20.01 11.77
CA LEU A 426 -12.50 19.22 12.87
C LEU A 426 -13.26 20.06 13.87
N MET A 427 -12.64 21.13 14.36
CA MET A 427 -13.24 22.00 15.36
C MET A 427 -14.48 22.72 14.82
N LYS A 428 -14.46 23.13 13.54
CA LYS A 428 -15.61 23.74 12.87
C LYS A 428 -16.77 22.76 12.71
N SER A 429 -16.50 21.54 12.27
CA SER A 429 -17.52 20.48 12.15
C SER A 429 -18.08 20.10 13.52
N ALA A 430 -17.23 19.95 14.52
CA ALA A 430 -17.64 19.51 15.86
C ALA A 430 -18.45 20.57 16.62
N LEU A 431 -18.08 21.85 16.52
CA LEU A 431 -18.62 22.92 17.33
C LEU A 431 -19.53 23.89 16.57
N GLY A 432 -19.50 23.84 15.23
CA GLY A 432 -20.32 24.66 14.35
C GLY A 432 -19.89 26.13 14.32
N ASP A 433 -20.83 27.02 13.95
CA ASP A 433 -20.55 28.43 13.64
C ASP A 433 -20.16 29.28 14.86
N VAL A 434 -20.40 28.79 16.05
CA VAL A 434 -20.00 29.49 17.31
C VAL A 434 -18.49 29.39 17.54
N TRP A 435 -17.82 28.41 16.94
CA TRP A 435 -16.38 28.28 17.05
C TRP A 435 -15.66 29.20 16.07
N GLN A 436 -14.65 29.87 16.55
CA GLN A 436 -13.76 30.70 15.77
C GLN A 436 -12.32 30.19 15.91
N PHE A 437 -11.59 30.16 14.81
CA PHE A 437 -10.19 29.77 14.84
C PHE A 437 -9.34 30.82 15.56
N ASP A 438 -8.56 30.37 16.53
CA ASP A 438 -7.49 31.14 17.16
C ASP A 438 -6.15 30.47 16.88
N TYR A 439 -5.17 31.24 16.43
CA TYR A 439 -3.86 30.72 16.06
C TYR A 439 -3.09 30.21 17.29
N GLU A 440 -3.12 30.94 18.40
CA GLU A 440 -2.40 30.56 19.61
C GLU A 440 -3.00 29.31 20.28
N ASP A 441 -4.31 29.16 20.24
CA ASP A 441 -4.97 27.94 20.71
C ASP A 441 -4.57 26.73 19.85
N PHE A 442 -4.51 26.92 18.52
CA PHE A 442 -4.01 25.87 17.62
C PHE A 442 -2.55 25.54 17.93
N VAL A 443 -1.66 26.52 18.00
CA VAL A 443 -0.23 26.29 18.26
C VAL A 443 -0.01 25.60 19.59
N LYS A 444 -0.72 26.02 20.64
CA LYS A 444 -0.66 25.36 21.95
C LYS A 444 -1.08 23.89 21.86
N PHE A 445 -2.14 23.59 21.11
CA PHE A 445 -2.59 22.23 20.87
C PHE A 445 -1.53 21.46 20.08
N ASP A 446 -1.07 21.98 18.94
CA ASP A 446 -0.14 21.33 18.03
C ASP A 446 1.21 21.02 18.70
N GLN A 447 1.78 21.96 19.43
CA GLN A 447 3.04 21.78 20.16
C GLN A 447 2.94 20.75 21.30
N ALA A 448 1.75 20.55 21.87
CA ALA A 448 1.50 19.53 22.88
C ALA A 448 1.34 18.11 22.27
N HIS A 449 1.07 18.01 20.98
CA HIS A 449 0.73 16.76 20.29
C HIS A 449 1.58 16.54 19.02
N LEU A 450 2.82 17.04 18.99
CA LEU A 450 3.70 16.87 17.82
C LEU A 450 3.90 15.39 17.47
N PRO A 451 3.76 15.02 16.18
CA PRO A 451 4.04 13.67 15.72
C PRO A 451 5.46 13.24 16.11
N GLN A 452 5.61 11.97 16.48
CA GLN A 452 6.88 11.37 16.85
C GLN A 452 7.16 10.16 15.94
N PRO A 453 8.42 9.92 15.55
CA PRO A 453 8.79 8.70 14.85
C PRO A 453 8.35 7.48 15.65
N SER A 454 7.79 6.48 14.97
CA SER A 454 7.42 5.23 15.63
C SER A 454 8.68 4.55 16.19
N THR A 455 8.62 4.15 17.47
CA THR A 455 9.71 3.44 18.16
C THR A 455 9.78 1.95 17.80
N VAL A 456 9.12 1.51 16.74
CA VAL A 456 9.20 0.12 16.30
C VAL A 456 10.61 -0.12 15.77
N THR A 457 11.42 -0.74 16.61
CA THR A 457 12.74 -1.29 16.25
C THR A 457 12.52 -2.32 15.12
N LYS A 458 13.20 -2.08 13.99
CA LYS A 458 13.23 -3.00 12.85
C LYS A 458 13.70 -4.38 13.25
#